data_8665bcc26ddd1f6be91580fa265f2ed2
#
_entry.id   8665bcc26ddd1f6be91580fa265f2ed2
#
_cell.length_a   1.000
_cell.length_b   1.000
_cell.length_c   1.000
_cell.angle_alpha   90.00
_cell.angle_beta   90.00
_cell.angle_gamma   90.00
#
_symmetry.space_group_name_H-M   'P 1'
#
loop_
_entity.id
_entity.type
_entity.pdbx_description
1 polymer ?
#
loop_
_entity_poly.entity_id
_entity_poly.type
_entity_poly.pdbx_seq_one_letter_code
_entity_poly.pdbx_strand_id
1 'polypeptide(L)'
;MCIRDRKLPPLNTAFKVQRKAKTLNLSYKNYDEALDDLISEINELKEATTLEDRKSELGDVYFSLINVSRYLEADPEIELKKSIQTFINRAKYVEKHINKETDINVLWQEAKKNQIDS
;
A
#
# COMPACT_ATOMS: atom_id res chain seq x y z
N MET A 1 4.87 -4.61 25.59
CA MET A 1 4.74 -5.14 24.23
C MET A 1 6.11 -5.54 23.72
N CYS A 2 6.30 -6.80 23.40
CA CYS A 2 7.59 -7.29 22.93
C CYS A 2 7.59 -7.44 21.41
N ILE A 3 8.40 -6.64 20.73
CA ILE A 3 8.49 -6.64 19.27
C ILE A 3 9.95 -6.90 18.92
N ARG A 4 10.34 -8.18 18.89
CA ARG A 4 11.74 -8.55 18.67
C ARG A 4 11.98 -9.29 17.36
N ASP A 5 10.96 -9.40 16.53
CA ASP A 5 11.09 -10.20 15.32
C ASP A 5 11.69 -9.38 14.19
N ARG A 6 13.01 -9.17 14.24
CA ARG A 6 13.75 -8.39 13.23
C ARG A 6 13.83 -9.08 11.88
N LYS A 7 13.42 -10.36 11.81
CA LYS A 7 13.47 -11.14 10.57
C LYS A 7 12.22 -10.98 9.70
N LEU A 8 11.13 -10.43 10.26
CA LEU A 8 9.91 -10.23 9.50
C LEU A 8 10.05 -8.99 8.60
N PRO A 9 9.49 -9.05 7.37
CA PRO A 9 9.39 -7.87 6.53
C PRO A 9 8.66 -6.73 7.24
N PRO A 10 8.98 -5.47 6.96
CA PRO A 10 8.36 -4.33 7.63
C PRO A 10 6.83 -4.31 7.60
N LEU A 11 6.22 -4.74 6.48
CA LEU A 11 4.76 -4.79 6.38
C LEU A 11 4.15 -5.75 7.40
N ASN A 12 4.74 -6.94 7.55
CA ASN A 12 4.28 -7.92 8.53
C ASN A 12 4.56 -7.47 9.96
N THR A 13 5.67 -6.79 10.18
CA THR A 13 5.99 -6.22 11.49
C THR A 13 4.97 -5.19 11.90
N ALA A 14 4.61 -4.26 11.02
CA ALA A 14 3.59 -3.26 11.28
C ALA A 14 2.25 -3.91 11.61
N PHE A 15 1.84 -4.89 10.82
CA PHE A 15 0.60 -5.63 11.03
C PHE A 15 0.56 -6.29 12.41
N LYS A 16 1.66 -6.95 12.80
CA LYS A 16 1.78 -7.63 14.07
C LYS A 16 1.74 -6.65 15.25
N VAL A 17 2.43 -5.52 15.14
CA VAL A 17 2.43 -4.46 16.14
C VAL A 17 1.02 -3.91 16.36
N GLN A 18 0.32 -3.62 15.30
CA GLN A 18 -1.04 -3.08 15.37
C GLN A 18 -2.01 -4.07 16.00
N ARG A 19 -1.86 -5.36 15.68
CA ARG A 19 -2.69 -6.42 16.27
C ARG A 19 -2.46 -6.52 17.78
N LYS A 20 -1.21 -6.38 18.24
CA LYS A 20 -0.91 -6.34 19.67
C LYS A 20 -1.43 -5.08 20.34
N ALA A 21 -1.37 -3.95 19.66
CA ALA A 21 -1.87 -2.68 20.18
C ALA A 21 -3.37 -2.74 20.50
N LYS A 22 -4.14 -3.56 19.79
CA LYS A 22 -5.55 -3.78 20.06
C LYS A 22 -5.78 -4.27 21.49
N THR A 23 -4.89 -5.08 22.05
CA THR A 23 -5.01 -5.58 23.42
C THR A 23 -4.91 -4.46 24.45
N LEU A 24 -4.35 -3.31 24.07
CA LEU A 24 -4.22 -2.13 24.91
C LEU A 24 -5.26 -1.07 24.57
N ASN A 25 -6.27 -1.43 23.79
CA ASN A 25 -7.30 -0.50 23.28
C ASN A 25 -6.73 0.63 22.41
N LEU A 26 -5.56 0.41 21.82
CA LEU A 26 -4.92 1.36 20.90
C LEU A 26 -5.24 0.96 19.46
N SER A 27 -6.54 0.98 19.13
CA SER A 27 -6.99 0.63 17.79
C SER A 27 -8.29 1.37 17.45
N TYR A 28 -8.60 1.41 16.16
CA TYR A 28 -9.84 2.01 15.69
C TYR A 28 -11.01 1.05 15.91
N LYS A 29 -12.22 1.58 15.95
CA LYS A 29 -13.41 0.78 16.19
C LYS A 29 -13.79 -0.07 14.98
N ASN A 30 -13.55 0.45 13.78
CA ASN A 30 -13.98 -0.21 12.55
C ASN A 30 -13.14 0.24 11.37
N TYR A 31 -13.42 -0.36 10.22
CA TYR A 31 -12.75 -0.07 8.95
C TYR A 31 -12.85 1.41 8.57
N ASP A 32 -14.02 2.01 8.73
CA ASP A 32 -14.22 3.41 8.33
C ASP A 32 -13.34 4.36 9.14
N GLU A 33 -13.18 4.12 10.44
CA GLU A 33 -12.28 4.93 11.26
C GLU A 33 -10.81 4.76 10.85
N ALA A 34 -10.40 3.52 10.55
CA ALA A 34 -9.05 3.26 10.08
C ALA A 34 -8.79 3.95 8.75
N LEU A 35 -9.76 3.94 7.85
CA LEU A 35 -9.66 4.59 6.56
C LEU A 35 -9.60 6.12 6.71
N ASP A 36 -10.40 6.69 7.61
CA ASP A 36 -10.36 8.13 7.91
C ASP A 36 -8.99 8.55 8.44
N ASP A 37 -8.37 7.72 9.28
CA ASP A 37 -7.01 7.98 9.76
C ASP A 37 -6.01 7.98 8.59
N LEU A 38 -6.12 7.03 7.67
CA LEU A 38 -5.26 6.99 6.48
C LEU A 38 -5.41 8.27 5.66
N ILE A 39 -6.64 8.74 5.46
CA ILE A 39 -6.91 9.97 4.74
C ILE A 39 -6.27 11.16 5.46
N SER A 40 -6.37 11.20 6.78
CA SER A 40 -5.74 12.25 7.60
C SER A 40 -4.22 12.25 7.43
N GLU A 41 -3.59 11.07 7.44
CA GLU A 41 -2.14 10.95 7.25
C GLU A 41 -1.72 11.39 5.85
N ILE A 42 -2.51 11.08 4.83
CA ILE A 42 -2.26 11.55 3.46
C ILE A 42 -2.32 13.08 3.41
N ASN A 43 -3.27 13.70 4.09
CA ASN A 43 -3.38 15.15 4.13
C ASN A 43 -2.17 15.77 4.84
N GLU A 44 -1.68 15.16 5.91
CA GLU A 44 -0.47 15.64 6.59
C GLU A 44 0.76 15.54 5.68
N LEU A 45 0.87 14.47 4.90
CA LEU A 45 1.93 14.34 3.89
C LEU A 45 1.82 15.45 2.85
N LYS A 46 0.62 15.76 2.41
CA LYS A 46 0.37 16.81 1.42
C LYS A 46 0.78 18.19 1.93
N GLU A 47 0.57 18.44 3.22
CA GLU A 47 0.88 19.72 3.86
C GLU A 47 2.34 19.87 4.26
N ALA A 48 3.10 18.77 4.34
CA ALA A 48 4.52 18.82 4.69
C ALA A 48 5.32 19.59 3.65
N THR A 49 6.26 20.43 4.10
CA THR A 49 7.00 21.33 3.22
C THR A 49 8.47 20.99 3.06
N THR A 50 9.08 20.33 4.05
CA THR A 50 10.48 19.92 3.96
C THR A 50 10.58 18.47 3.51
N LEU A 51 11.71 18.11 2.91
CA LEU A 51 11.95 16.73 2.50
C LEU A 51 11.93 15.77 3.70
N GLU A 52 12.53 16.20 4.80
CA GLU A 52 12.57 15.38 6.01
C GLU A 52 11.18 15.13 6.58
N ASP A 53 10.36 16.16 6.65
CA ASP A 53 8.97 16.01 7.12
C ASP A 53 8.16 15.15 6.17
N ARG A 54 8.35 15.30 4.86
CA ARG A 54 7.67 14.48 3.86
C ARG A 54 8.01 13.01 4.01
N LYS A 55 9.28 12.69 4.28
CA LYS A 55 9.69 11.29 4.51
C LYS A 55 9.06 10.72 5.77
N SER A 56 9.00 11.52 6.84
CA SER A 56 8.37 11.11 8.08
C SER A 56 6.88 10.84 7.88
N GLU A 57 6.18 11.76 7.24
CA GLU A 57 4.75 11.60 6.97
C GLU A 57 4.46 10.43 6.02
N LEU A 58 5.35 10.18 5.07
CA LEU A 58 5.23 9.02 4.20
C LEU A 58 5.25 7.71 5.01
N GLY A 59 6.16 7.62 6.00
CA GLY A 59 6.21 6.46 6.90
C GLY A 59 4.91 6.27 7.64
N ASP A 60 4.30 7.35 8.12
CA ASP A 60 3.01 7.32 8.82
C ASP A 60 1.88 6.87 7.91
N VAL A 61 1.90 7.29 6.64
CA VAL A 61 0.93 6.82 5.63
C VAL A 61 1.04 5.31 5.44
N TYR A 62 2.26 4.79 5.29
CA TYR A 62 2.46 3.33 5.17
C TYR A 62 1.91 2.60 6.40
N PHE A 63 2.22 3.09 7.58
CA PHE A 63 1.77 2.45 8.82
C PHE A 63 0.25 2.45 8.92
N SER A 64 -0.38 3.58 8.62
CA SER A 64 -1.84 3.70 8.64
C SER A 64 -2.51 2.81 7.59
N LEU A 65 -1.90 2.70 6.39
CA LEU A 65 -2.40 1.81 5.34
C LEU A 65 -2.40 0.35 5.79
N ILE A 66 -1.34 -0.10 6.47
CA ILE A 66 -1.27 -1.47 7.00
C ILE A 66 -2.38 -1.69 8.03
N ASN A 67 -2.70 -0.67 8.83
CA ASN A 67 -3.80 -0.77 9.79
C ASN A 67 -5.15 -0.99 9.08
N VAL A 68 -5.36 -0.32 7.94
CA VAL A 68 -6.56 -0.56 7.11
C VAL A 68 -6.60 -2.03 6.67
N SER A 69 -5.47 -2.60 6.25
CA SER A 69 -5.38 -4.01 5.86
C SER A 69 -5.89 -4.92 6.97
N ARG A 70 -5.57 -4.60 8.21
CA ARG A 70 -5.98 -5.41 9.37
C ARG A 70 -7.52 -5.46 9.50
N TYR A 71 -8.20 -4.35 9.23
CA TYR A 71 -9.67 -4.30 9.31
C TYR A 71 -10.34 -4.99 8.12
N LEU A 72 -9.61 -5.25 7.05
CA LEU A 72 -10.09 -6.04 5.91
C LEU A 72 -9.71 -7.52 6.04
N GLU A 73 -9.04 -7.90 7.12
CA GLU A 73 -8.50 -9.24 7.32
C GLU A 73 -7.63 -9.68 6.13
N ALA A 74 -6.93 -8.71 5.53
CA ALA A 74 -6.07 -8.93 4.38
C ALA A 74 -4.61 -8.95 4.82
N ASP A 75 -3.84 -9.90 4.29
CA ASP A 75 -2.39 -9.93 4.51
C ASP A 75 -1.74 -8.90 3.57
N PRO A 76 -1.10 -7.85 4.11
CA PRO A 76 -0.53 -6.81 3.25
C PRO A 76 0.55 -7.32 2.31
N GLU A 77 1.34 -8.34 2.70
CA GLU A 77 2.35 -8.92 1.81
C GLU A 77 1.70 -9.62 0.62
N ILE A 78 0.64 -10.38 0.87
CA ILE A 78 -0.08 -11.10 -0.19
C ILE A 78 -0.72 -10.12 -1.16
N GLU A 79 -1.42 -9.11 -0.63
CA GLU A 79 -2.10 -8.14 -1.48
C GLU A 79 -1.11 -7.29 -2.28
N LEU A 80 0.02 -6.92 -1.68
CA LEU A 80 1.06 -6.19 -2.39
C LEU A 80 1.68 -7.04 -3.49
N LYS A 81 1.94 -8.32 -3.23
CA LYS A 81 2.48 -9.24 -4.25
C LYS A 81 1.55 -9.36 -5.45
N LYS A 82 0.23 -9.43 -5.20
CA LYS A 82 -0.75 -9.46 -6.28
C LYS A 82 -0.70 -8.19 -7.13
N SER A 83 -0.62 -7.03 -6.49
CA SER A 83 -0.52 -5.74 -7.19
C SER A 83 0.77 -5.64 -8.00
N ILE A 84 1.88 -6.12 -7.45
CA ILE A 84 3.16 -6.15 -8.16
C ILE A 84 3.05 -7.03 -9.41
N GLN A 85 2.47 -8.22 -9.28
CA GLN A 85 2.32 -9.13 -10.42
C GLN A 85 1.41 -8.54 -11.48
N THR A 86 0.33 -7.89 -11.07
CA THR A 86 -0.59 -7.18 -11.98
C THR A 86 0.16 -6.12 -12.78
N PHE A 87 0.97 -5.31 -12.10
CA PHE A 87 1.78 -4.29 -12.76
C PHE A 87 2.77 -4.90 -13.75
N ILE A 88 3.48 -5.96 -13.34
CA ILE A 88 4.45 -6.63 -14.18
C ILE A 88 3.78 -7.17 -15.45
N ASN A 89 2.61 -7.78 -15.33
CA ASN A 89 1.89 -8.34 -16.46
C ASN A 89 1.48 -7.25 -17.45
N ARG A 90 1.00 -6.12 -16.94
CA ARG A 90 0.63 -4.96 -17.78
C ARG A 90 1.85 -4.35 -18.46
N ALA A 91 2.96 -4.21 -17.73
CA ALA A 91 4.21 -3.70 -18.29
C ALA A 91 4.74 -4.59 -19.40
N LYS A 92 4.66 -5.92 -19.24
CA LYS A 92 5.05 -6.88 -20.28
C LYS A 92 4.20 -6.74 -21.53
N TYR A 93 2.89 -6.52 -21.35
CA TYR A 93 2.00 -6.28 -22.48
C TYR A 93 2.42 -5.02 -23.26
N VAL A 94 2.69 -3.93 -22.55
CA VAL A 94 3.15 -2.68 -23.17
C VAL A 94 4.47 -2.91 -23.91
N GLU A 95 5.44 -3.55 -23.27
CA GLU A 95 6.75 -3.85 -23.84
C GLU A 95 6.64 -4.66 -25.13
N LYS A 96 5.73 -5.65 -25.16
CA LYS A 96 5.52 -6.50 -26.33
C LYS A 96 4.91 -5.75 -27.52
N HIS A 97 4.07 -4.77 -27.26
CA HIS A 97 3.31 -4.06 -28.30
C HIS A 97 3.85 -2.67 -28.63
N ILE A 98 4.87 -2.21 -27.93
CA ILE A 98 5.41 -0.86 -28.14
C ILE A 98 6.15 -0.76 -29.46
N ASN A 99 5.95 0.35 -30.18
CA ASN A 99 6.74 0.71 -31.34
C ASN A 99 6.89 2.23 -31.37
N LYS A 100 7.59 2.77 -32.39
CA LYS A 100 7.87 4.21 -32.46
C LYS A 100 6.63 5.10 -32.60
N GLU A 101 5.52 4.55 -33.06
CA GLU A 101 4.30 5.29 -33.31
C GLU A 101 3.24 5.08 -32.24
N THR A 102 3.47 4.17 -31.30
CA THR A 102 2.46 3.79 -30.31
C THR A 102 2.54 4.68 -29.07
N ASP A 103 1.41 5.20 -28.66
CA ASP A 103 1.29 5.92 -27.39
C ASP A 103 1.28 4.89 -26.24
N ILE A 104 2.26 5.00 -25.34
CA ILE A 104 2.38 4.13 -24.19
C ILE A 104 1.12 4.14 -23.32
N ASN A 105 0.49 5.31 -23.17
CA ASN A 105 -0.73 5.44 -22.38
C ASN A 105 -1.88 4.64 -22.95
N VAL A 106 -2.00 4.60 -24.27
CA VAL A 106 -3.03 3.80 -24.95
C VAL A 106 -2.80 2.32 -24.68
N LEU A 107 -1.56 1.85 -24.80
CA LEU A 107 -1.20 0.45 -24.52
C LEU A 107 -1.48 0.07 -23.08
N TRP A 108 -1.19 0.98 -22.15
CA TRP A 108 -1.47 0.74 -20.73
C TRP A 108 -2.96 0.58 -20.47
N GLN A 109 -3.80 1.43 -21.10
CA GLN A 109 -5.25 1.31 -20.99
C GLN A 109 -5.78 0.02 -21.62
N GLU A 110 -5.20 -0.41 -22.74
CA GLU A 110 -5.54 -1.69 -23.33
C GLU A 110 -5.19 -2.86 -22.42
N ALA A 111 -4.02 -2.82 -21.77
CA ALA A 111 -3.61 -3.85 -20.83
C ALA A 111 -4.60 -3.97 -19.66
N LYS A 112 -5.07 -2.84 -19.16
CA LYS A 112 -6.09 -2.82 -18.10
C LYS A 112 -7.43 -3.37 -18.60
N LYS A 113 -7.86 -2.92 -19.77
CA LYS A 113 -9.15 -3.31 -20.35
C LYS A 113 -9.22 -4.80 -20.67
N ASN A 114 -8.09 -5.39 -21.11
CA ASN A 114 -8.01 -6.80 -21.46
C ASN A 114 -7.71 -7.69 -20.27
N GLN A 115 -7.71 -7.14 -19.07
CA GLN A 115 -7.47 -7.86 -17.81
C GLN A 115 -6.15 -8.64 -17.80
N ILE A 116 -5.07 -7.99 -18.27
CA ILE A 116 -3.71 -8.57 -18.30
C ILE A 116 -3.10 -8.59 -16.88
N ASP A 117 -3.91 -8.65 -15.89
CA ASP A 117 -3.52 -8.60 -14.49
C ASP A 117 -3.84 -9.90 -13.73
N SER A 118 -4.37 -10.85 -14.43
CA SER A 118 -4.74 -12.14 -13.81
C SER A 118 -3.61 -13.13 -13.74
#